data_de99ac55c25adbcdedaaa3c335852c8d
#
_entry.id   de99ac55c25adbcdedaaa3c335852c8d
#
_cell.length_a   1.000
_cell.length_b   1.000
_cell.length_c   1.000
_cell.angle_alpha   90.00
_cell.angle_beta   90.00
_cell.angle_gamma   90.00
#
_symmetry.space_group_name_H-M   'P 1'
#
loop_
_entity.id
_entity.type
_entity.pdbx_description
1 polymer ?
#
loop_
_entity_poly.entity_id
_entity_poly.type
_entity_poly.pdbx_seq_one_letter_code
_entity_poly.pdbx_strand_id
1 'polypeptide(L)'
;RGNMILSESDKENLSAEKVYLVAENAKIKIYDGIQFNLENMKDAALWECIKNCSYIAPDRYAKDANGNYLIDGTMGWKNPHPRYGLAEYYIEHPGLDSVRRVKRTETLSKALKYIIDDSREGQITRAKVLGKKMDNVPSADITDFLIQIAMKNPAKIIGLYEDARSKLRILLIDAREKNVIIVKDNLLCFNDNYLGATDDAAINWLSDPDNAKLKGLIMRATYPQLYVQANNTITPKDTKDTKDIKKTK
;
A
#
# COMPACT_ATOMS: atom_id res chain seq x y z
N ARG A 1 -9.23 19.28 33.47
CA ARG A 1 -10.00 18.35 34.35
C ARG A 1 -9.03 17.24 34.73
N GLY A 2 -8.22 17.47 35.77
CA GLY A 2 -7.21 16.52 36.21
C GLY A 2 -7.84 15.42 37.04
N ASN A 3 -8.46 14.45 36.39
CA ASN A 3 -8.75 13.21 37.07
C ASN A 3 -7.46 12.43 37.24
N MET A 4 -7.21 11.99 38.41
CA MET A 4 -6.07 11.14 38.73
C MET A 4 -6.15 9.85 37.93
N ILE A 5 -5.14 9.61 37.12
CA ILE A 5 -5.11 8.52 36.13
C ILE A 5 -4.19 7.38 36.58
N LEU A 6 -3.79 7.35 37.83
CA LEU A 6 -3.14 6.19 38.41
C LEU A 6 -4.19 5.11 38.67
N SER A 7 -3.99 3.92 38.13
CA SER A 7 -4.83 2.75 38.44
C SER A 7 -4.74 2.41 39.93
N GLU A 8 -5.72 1.68 40.46
CA GLU A 8 -5.66 1.25 41.86
C GLU A 8 -4.43 0.37 42.15
N SER A 9 -4.03 -0.45 41.19
CA SER A 9 -2.79 -1.25 41.26
C SER A 9 -1.51 -0.38 41.29
N ASP A 10 -1.51 0.76 40.63
CA ASP A 10 -0.37 1.68 40.66
C ASP A 10 -0.29 2.43 41.99
N LYS A 11 -1.43 2.67 42.64
CA LYS A 11 -1.49 3.24 43.99
C LYS A 11 -0.97 2.29 45.05
N GLU A 12 -1.22 0.99 44.93
CA GLU A 12 -0.72 -0.02 45.87
C GLU A 12 0.79 -0.22 45.78
N ASN A 13 1.39 -0.04 44.60
CA ASN A 13 2.82 -0.16 44.36
C ASN A 13 3.62 1.09 44.79
N LEU A 14 2.95 2.21 45.03
CA LEU A 14 3.52 3.44 45.47
C LEU A 14 3.41 3.50 46.98
N SER A 15 4.54 3.50 47.73
CA SER A 15 4.49 3.73 49.18
C SER A 15 3.74 5.02 49.45
N ALA A 16 2.89 5.01 50.50
CA ALA A 16 2.01 6.13 50.87
C ALA A 16 2.73 7.48 51.01
N GLU A 17 4.04 7.46 51.30
CA GLU A 17 4.89 8.66 51.41
C GLU A 17 5.31 9.27 50.05
N LYS A 18 5.14 8.58 48.97
CA LYS A 18 5.63 8.95 47.61
C LYS A 18 4.52 9.21 46.57
N VAL A 19 3.27 9.09 46.95
CA VAL A 19 2.15 9.39 46.04
C VAL A 19 2.02 10.89 45.88
N TYR A 20 2.55 11.41 44.81
CA TYR A 20 2.27 12.78 44.39
C TYR A 20 0.94 12.80 43.65
N LEU A 21 -0.10 13.10 44.41
CA LEU A 21 -1.40 13.44 43.85
C LEU A 21 -1.25 14.74 43.06
N VAL A 22 -1.45 14.68 41.76
CA VAL A 22 -1.69 15.89 40.97
C VAL A 22 -3.07 16.39 41.42
N ALA A 23 -3.12 17.56 42.03
CA ALA A 23 -4.35 18.15 42.52
C ALA A 23 -5.39 18.23 41.40
N GLU A 24 -6.65 17.97 41.71
CA GLU A 24 -7.76 17.91 40.75
C GLU A 24 -7.85 19.14 39.84
N ASN A 25 -7.36 20.29 40.29
CA ASN A 25 -7.33 21.57 39.57
C ASN A 25 -5.89 22.04 39.23
N ALA A 26 -4.91 21.15 39.24
CA ALA A 26 -3.56 21.51 38.89
C ALA A 26 -3.45 21.99 37.44
N LYS A 27 -2.86 23.14 37.22
CA LYS A 27 -2.55 23.66 35.89
C LYS A 27 -1.18 23.14 35.47
N ILE A 28 -1.15 22.24 34.51
CA ILE A 28 0.08 21.73 33.90
C ILE A 28 0.43 22.63 32.72
N LYS A 29 1.57 23.25 32.72
CA LYS A 29 2.08 24.03 31.59
C LYS A 29 2.76 23.08 30.60
N ILE A 30 2.29 23.07 29.37
CA ILE A 30 2.85 22.31 28.26
C ILE A 30 3.50 23.32 27.30
N TYR A 31 4.71 23.04 26.86
CA TYR A 31 5.46 23.82 25.88
C TYR A 31 6.27 22.90 24.99
N ASP A 32 6.69 23.40 23.82
CA ASP A 32 7.49 22.63 22.86
C ASP A 32 8.79 22.13 23.48
N GLY A 33 9.08 20.86 23.27
CA GLY A 33 10.30 20.23 23.74
C GLY A 33 10.32 19.90 25.24
N ILE A 34 9.17 19.93 25.93
CA ILE A 34 9.09 19.45 27.33
C ILE A 34 9.47 17.97 27.38
N GLN A 35 10.31 17.59 28.29
CA GLN A 35 10.75 16.22 28.53
C GLN A 35 10.36 15.79 29.94
N PHE A 36 9.88 14.54 30.05
CA PHE A 36 9.51 13.92 31.31
C PHE A 36 10.48 12.79 31.61
N ASN A 37 11.14 12.87 32.75
CA ASN A 37 11.96 11.76 33.24
C ASN A 37 11.05 10.75 33.98
N LEU A 38 10.73 9.66 33.32
CA LEU A 38 9.81 8.66 33.87
C LEU A 38 10.38 7.88 35.07
N GLU A 39 11.68 8.01 35.36
CA GLU A 39 12.28 7.51 36.61
C GLU A 39 11.94 8.42 37.80
N ASN A 40 11.57 9.66 37.51
CA ASN A 40 11.10 10.60 38.54
C ASN A 40 9.60 10.47 38.71
N MET A 41 9.15 10.11 39.91
CA MET A 41 7.73 9.87 40.19
C MET A 41 6.83 11.08 39.93
N LYS A 42 7.33 12.32 40.10
CA LYS A 42 6.55 13.53 39.79
C LYS A 42 6.31 13.65 38.27
N ASP A 43 7.36 13.46 37.49
CA ASP A 43 7.31 13.55 36.05
C ASP A 43 6.47 12.39 35.49
N ALA A 44 6.58 11.18 36.04
CA ALA A 44 5.76 10.05 35.67
C ALA A 44 4.27 10.31 35.94
N ALA A 45 3.91 10.87 37.09
CA ALA A 45 2.53 11.25 37.40
C ALA A 45 1.98 12.32 36.46
N LEU A 46 2.79 13.35 36.16
CA LEU A 46 2.44 14.41 35.21
C LEU A 46 2.25 13.82 33.80
N TRP A 47 3.14 12.95 33.37
CA TRP A 47 3.06 12.27 32.10
C TRP A 47 1.75 11.45 31.96
N GLU A 48 1.37 10.68 32.98
CA GLU A 48 0.10 9.95 32.98
C GLU A 48 -1.13 10.86 32.82
N CYS A 49 -1.06 12.07 33.41
CA CYS A 49 -2.13 13.05 33.25
C CYS A 49 -2.21 13.63 31.84
N ILE A 50 -1.09 13.85 31.16
CA ILE A 50 -1.06 14.57 29.89
C ILE A 50 -1.10 13.68 28.66
N LYS A 51 -0.56 12.45 28.71
CA LYS A 51 -0.47 11.56 27.54
C LYS A 51 -1.84 11.23 26.91
N ASN A 52 -2.92 11.29 27.70
CA ASN A 52 -4.29 11.05 27.26
C ASN A 52 -5.10 12.32 27.03
N CYS A 53 -4.46 13.49 27.12
CA CYS A 53 -5.12 14.76 26.92
C CYS A 53 -5.54 14.92 25.44
N SER A 54 -6.72 15.50 25.21
CA SER A 54 -7.25 15.74 23.86
C SER A 54 -6.43 16.72 23.02
N TYR A 55 -5.57 17.51 23.66
CA TYR A 55 -4.66 18.46 22.98
C TYR A 55 -3.33 17.83 22.54
N ILE A 56 -3.10 16.55 22.86
CA ILE A 56 -1.85 15.85 22.57
C ILE A 56 -2.14 14.63 21.71
N ALA A 57 -1.62 14.62 20.51
CA ALA A 57 -1.67 13.43 19.64
C ALA A 57 -0.64 12.40 20.09
N PRO A 58 -0.93 11.10 20.00
CA PRO A 58 -0.01 10.04 20.42
C PRO A 58 1.31 10.02 19.65
N ASP A 59 1.32 10.49 18.42
CA ASP A 59 2.53 10.73 17.63
C ASP A 59 2.24 11.70 16.46
N ARG A 60 3.30 12.19 15.80
CA ARG A 60 3.20 13.12 14.67
C ARG A 60 2.40 12.58 13.48
N TYR A 61 2.31 11.27 13.31
CA TYR A 61 1.70 10.60 12.15
C TYR A 61 0.41 9.87 12.51
N ALA A 62 -0.07 10.05 13.75
CA ALA A 62 -1.31 9.43 14.19
C ALA A 62 -2.47 9.85 13.29
N LYS A 63 -3.37 8.89 13.01
CA LYS A 63 -4.54 9.09 12.15
C LYS A 63 -5.82 8.76 12.90
N ASP A 64 -6.91 9.39 12.49
CA ASP A 64 -8.25 9.04 12.92
C ASP A 64 -8.77 7.76 12.25
N ALA A 65 -9.97 7.36 12.62
CA ALA A 65 -10.66 6.22 12.02
C ALA A 65 -10.94 6.39 10.52
N ASN A 66 -10.97 7.63 10.02
CA ASN A 66 -11.19 7.97 8.62
C ASN A 66 -9.88 8.06 7.83
N GLY A 67 -8.72 7.86 8.48
CA GLY A 67 -7.41 7.92 7.85
C GLY A 67 -6.80 9.32 7.72
N ASN A 68 -7.43 10.36 8.30
CA ASN A 68 -6.89 11.72 8.33
C ASN A 68 -5.82 11.84 9.41
N TYR A 69 -4.76 12.61 9.14
CA TYR A 69 -3.74 12.87 10.15
C TYR A 69 -4.32 13.70 11.31
N LEU A 70 -3.94 13.37 12.53
CA LEU A 70 -4.33 14.10 13.73
C LEU A 70 -3.65 15.47 13.79
N ILE A 71 -2.46 15.57 13.24
CA ILE A 71 -1.67 16.79 13.13
C ILE A 71 -1.28 16.98 11.67
N ASP A 72 -1.52 18.16 11.13
CA ASP A 72 -1.08 18.50 9.77
C ASP A 72 0.43 18.78 9.79
N GLY A 73 1.18 17.90 9.13
CA GLY A 73 2.63 18.03 9.03
C GLY A 73 3.10 19.13 8.08
N THR A 74 2.20 19.71 7.26
CA THR A 74 2.54 20.73 6.24
C THR A 74 2.28 22.15 6.73
N MET A 75 1.25 22.34 7.56
CA MET A 75 0.82 23.64 8.08
C MET A 75 1.32 23.89 9.53
N GLY A 76 2.22 23.05 10.02
CA GLY A 76 2.47 22.99 11.45
C GLY A 76 1.24 22.44 12.19
N TRP A 77 1.33 22.18 13.32
CA TRP A 77 0.57 21.42 14.28
C TRP A 77 -0.77 22.01 14.75
N LYS A 78 -1.35 22.92 14.02
CA LYS A 78 -2.62 23.59 14.39
C LYS A 78 -3.83 23.14 13.59
N ASN A 79 -3.88 21.91 13.14
CA ASN A 79 -5.05 21.43 12.41
C ASN A 79 -6.08 20.86 13.39
N PRO A 80 -7.30 21.43 13.47
CA PRO A 80 -8.37 20.89 14.30
C PRO A 80 -8.66 19.46 13.90
N HIS A 81 -8.62 18.56 14.86
CA HIS A 81 -8.86 17.15 14.60
C HIS A 81 -10.22 16.72 15.19
N PRO A 82 -11.08 16.03 14.45
CA PRO A 82 -12.42 15.65 14.91
C PRO A 82 -12.45 14.89 16.23
N ARG A 83 -11.41 14.08 16.48
CA ARG A 83 -11.28 13.28 17.69
C ARG A 83 -10.83 14.09 18.89
N TYR A 84 -9.90 15.02 18.68
CA TYR A 84 -9.23 15.78 19.75
C TYR A 84 -9.66 17.24 19.82
N GLY A 85 -10.52 17.68 18.88
CA GLY A 85 -10.89 19.08 18.73
C GLY A 85 -9.71 19.92 18.25
N LEU A 86 -8.75 20.19 19.12
CA LEU A 86 -7.54 20.95 18.84
C LEU A 86 -6.33 20.17 19.36
N ALA A 87 -5.70 19.35 18.54
CA ALA A 87 -4.42 18.74 18.87
C ALA A 87 -3.29 19.73 18.52
N GLU A 88 -2.71 20.36 19.51
CA GLU A 88 -1.65 21.34 19.35
C GLU A 88 -0.26 20.73 19.49
N TYR A 89 -0.16 19.61 20.19
CA TYR A 89 1.09 18.93 20.52
C TYR A 89 1.05 17.47 20.11
N TYR A 90 2.19 16.87 19.95
CA TYR A 90 2.34 15.43 19.74
C TYR A 90 3.49 14.87 20.58
N ILE A 91 3.40 13.59 20.88
CA ILE A 91 4.48 12.88 21.58
C ILE A 91 5.57 12.56 20.55
N GLU A 92 6.79 13.03 20.81
CA GLU A 92 7.94 12.74 19.98
C GLU A 92 8.51 11.36 20.32
N HIS A 93 8.68 10.54 19.29
CA HIS A 93 9.32 9.23 19.38
C HIS A 93 10.51 9.18 18.39
N PRO A 94 11.69 9.67 18.73
CA PRO A 94 12.80 9.81 17.79
C PRO A 94 13.17 8.50 17.08
N GLY A 95 13.15 7.38 17.80
CA GLY A 95 13.40 6.05 17.24
C GLY A 95 12.36 5.62 16.20
N LEU A 96 11.08 5.86 16.48
CA LEU A 96 9.99 5.52 15.56
C LEU A 96 10.03 6.37 14.28
N ASP A 97 10.39 7.64 14.38
CA ASP A 97 10.50 8.51 13.20
C ASP A 97 11.63 8.07 12.28
N SER A 98 12.73 7.61 12.83
CA SER A 98 13.84 7.05 12.06
C SER A 98 13.42 5.74 11.36
N VAL A 99 12.78 4.83 12.07
CA VAL A 99 12.25 3.56 11.50
C VAL A 99 11.24 3.84 10.39
N ARG A 100 10.32 4.80 10.59
CA ARG A 100 9.34 5.19 9.58
C ARG A 100 9.98 5.78 8.33
N ARG A 101 11.00 6.64 8.48
CA ARG A 101 11.75 7.20 7.35
C ARG A 101 12.43 6.10 6.55
N VAL A 102 13.11 5.19 7.22
CA VAL A 102 13.76 4.02 6.56
C VAL A 102 12.72 3.21 5.81
N LYS A 103 11.63 2.80 6.46
CA LYS A 103 10.56 2.00 5.82
C LYS A 103 9.94 2.71 4.61
N ARG A 104 9.74 4.04 4.69
CA ARG A 104 9.25 4.82 3.55
C ARG A 104 10.25 4.83 2.40
N THR A 105 11.54 4.96 2.68
CA THR A 105 12.61 4.93 1.68
C THR A 105 12.70 3.56 1.03
N GLU A 106 12.63 2.47 1.78
CA GLU A 106 12.59 1.10 1.26
C GLU A 106 11.39 0.87 0.34
N THR A 107 10.20 1.32 0.76
CA THR A 107 8.98 1.22 -0.04
C THR A 107 9.10 2.02 -1.34
N LEU A 108 9.66 3.22 -1.27
CA LEU A 108 9.91 4.05 -2.46
C LEU A 108 10.94 3.39 -3.38
N SER A 109 12.05 2.89 -2.83
CA SER A 109 13.08 2.18 -3.62
C SER A 109 12.51 0.97 -4.35
N LYS A 110 11.65 0.18 -3.69
CA LYS A 110 10.93 -0.95 -4.31
C LYS A 110 10.03 -0.49 -5.46
N ALA A 111 9.28 0.60 -5.27
CA ALA A 111 8.42 1.15 -6.31
C ALA A 111 9.22 1.64 -7.52
N LEU A 112 10.33 2.35 -7.28
CA LEU A 112 11.22 2.84 -8.34
C LEU A 112 11.85 1.69 -9.13
N LYS A 113 12.26 0.61 -8.44
CA LYS A 113 12.80 -0.58 -9.09
C LYS A 113 11.78 -1.19 -10.05
N TYR A 114 10.52 -1.35 -9.64
CA TYR A 114 9.48 -1.85 -10.54
C TYR A 114 9.28 -0.98 -11.78
N ILE A 115 9.35 0.36 -11.64
CA ILE A 115 9.20 1.28 -12.78
C ILE A 115 10.38 1.13 -13.75
N ILE A 116 11.62 1.06 -13.24
CA ILE A 116 12.84 1.02 -14.04
C ILE A 116 12.99 -0.32 -14.77
N ASP A 117 12.64 -1.42 -14.10
CA ASP A 117 12.75 -2.78 -14.65
C ASP A 117 11.63 -3.11 -15.65
N ASP A 118 10.60 -2.22 -15.76
CA ASP A 118 9.45 -2.46 -16.63
C ASP A 118 9.71 -2.04 -18.08
N SER A 119 9.11 -2.77 -19.02
CA SER A 119 9.14 -2.40 -20.42
C SER A 119 8.36 -1.12 -20.71
N ARG A 120 8.70 -0.43 -21.79
CA ARG A 120 7.96 0.77 -22.23
C ARG A 120 6.45 0.51 -22.36
N GLU A 121 6.08 -0.62 -22.94
CA GLU A 121 4.67 -1.04 -23.12
C GLU A 121 3.98 -1.27 -21.78
N GLY A 122 4.68 -1.91 -20.84
CA GLY A 122 4.21 -2.10 -19.48
C GLY A 122 3.98 -0.76 -18.76
N GLN A 123 4.91 0.17 -18.86
CA GLN A 123 4.78 1.51 -18.29
C GLN A 123 3.57 2.28 -18.88
N ILE A 124 3.37 2.22 -20.23
CA ILE A 124 2.20 2.82 -20.90
C ILE A 124 0.91 2.23 -20.33
N THR A 125 0.81 0.91 -20.24
CA THR A 125 -0.39 0.25 -19.74
C THR A 125 -0.68 0.65 -18.29
N ARG A 126 0.34 0.76 -17.44
CA ARG A 126 0.18 1.23 -16.06
C ARG A 126 -0.22 2.70 -15.97
N ALA A 127 0.32 3.54 -16.85
CA ALA A 127 -0.12 4.93 -16.97
C ALA A 127 -1.60 5.02 -17.36
N LYS A 128 -2.09 4.15 -18.26
CA LYS A 128 -3.52 4.03 -18.62
C LYS A 128 -4.39 3.63 -17.43
N VAL A 129 -3.94 2.67 -16.62
CA VAL A 129 -4.65 2.30 -15.37
C VAL A 129 -4.74 3.48 -14.39
N LEU A 130 -3.73 4.35 -14.40
CA LEU A 130 -3.72 5.59 -13.62
C LEU A 130 -4.52 6.74 -14.27
N GLY A 131 -5.18 6.47 -15.41
CA GLY A 131 -6.05 7.41 -16.11
C GLY A 131 -5.33 8.31 -17.12
N LYS A 132 -4.06 8.04 -17.48
CA LYS A 132 -3.29 8.85 -18.40
C LYS A 132 -2.86 8.05 -19.63
N LYS A 133 -3.35 8.46 -20.82
CA LYS A 133 -2.91 7.88 -22.11
C LYS A 133 -1.57 8.47 -22.50
N MET A 134 -0.57 7.63 -22.72
CA MET A 134 0.81 8.05 -23.02
C MET A 134 1.43 7.27 -24.19
N ASP A 135 0.61 6.80 -25.14
CA ASP A 135 1.05 5.94 -26.24
C ASP A 135 2.12 6.59 -27.14
N ASN A 136 1.97 7.92 -27.43
CA ASN A 136 2.85 8.69 -28.29
C ASN A 136 3.84 9.59 -27.52
N VAL A 137 4.06 9.32 -26.24
CA VAL A 137 4.93 10.12 -25.39
C VAL A 137 6.32 9.47 -25.32
N PRO A 138 7.41 10.24 -25.25
CA PRO A 138 8.76 9.71 -25.04
C PRO A 138 8.85 8.83 -23.79
N SER A 139 9.69 7.80 -23.84
CA SER A 139 9.84 6.84 -22.73
C SER A 139 10.23 7.52 -21.41
N ALA A 140 11.10 8.54 -21.51
CA ALA A 140 11.54 9.28 -20.33
C ALA A 140 10.39 9.98 -19.61
N ASP A 141 9.45 10.57 -20.35
CA ASP A 141 8.31 11.29 -19.77
C ASP A 141 7.31 10.34 -19.13
N ILE A 142 7.16 9.12 -19.69
CA ILE A 142 6.31 8.08 -19.09
C ILE A 142 6.91 7.62 -17.76
N THR A 143 8.21 7.35 -17.77
CA THR A 143 8.95 6.95 -16.58
C THR A 143 8.89 8.04 -15.51
N ASP A 144 9.11 9.31 -15.87
CA ASP A 144 9.02 10.45 -14.95
C ASP A 144 7.63 10.57 -14.33
N PHE A 145 6.57 10.46 -15.14
CA PHE A 145 5.20 10.45 -14.63
C PHE A 145 4.95 9.40 -13.57
N LEU A 146 5.41 8.16 -13.79
CA LEU A 146 5.26 7.08 -12.82
C LEU A 146 6.11 7.32 -11.55
N ILE A 147 7.33 7.85 -11.71
CA ILE A 147 8.21 8.24 -10.59
C ILE A 147 7.56 9.33 -9.73
N GLN A 148 6.96 10.35 -10.33
CA GLN A 148 6.27 11.41 -9.58
C GLN A 148 5.11 10.86 -8.74
N ILE A 149 4.38 9.86 -9.27
CA ILE A 149 3.34 9.18 -8.49
C ILE A 149 3.95 8.32 -7.38
N ALA A 150 5.07 7.61 -7.66
CA ALA A 150 5.77 6.83 -6.66
C ALA A 150 6.27 7.69 -5.49
N MET A 151 6.78 8.89 -5.78
CA MET A 151 7.24 9.83 -4.74
C MET A 151 6.11 10.29 -3.82
N LYS A 152 4.91 10.48 -4.37
CA LYS A 152 3.72 10.85 -3.58
C LYS A 152 3.13 9.66 -2.84
N ASN A 153 2.98 8.54 -3.52
CA ASN A 153 2.36 7.32 -2.97
C ASN A 153 3.02 6.05 -3.55
N PRO A 154 4.14 5.60 -2.99
CA PRO A 154 4.85 4.43 -3.49
C PRO A 154 4.02 3.14 -3.38
N ALA A 155 3.15 3.01 -2.38
CA ALA A 155 2.29 1.84 -2.22
C ALA A 155 1.31 1.69 -3.40
N LYS A 156 0.82 2.79 -3.97
CA LYS A 156 -0.05 2.78 -5.15
C LYS A 156 0.68 2.16 -6.36
N ILE A 157 1.93 2.52 -6.57
CA ILE A 157 2.74 1.94 -7.65
C ILE A 157 2.98 0.46 -7.40
N ILE A 158 3.42 0.07 -6.20
CA ILE A 158 3.64 -1.35 -5.86
C ILE A 158 2.37 -2.16 -6.11
N GLY A 159 1.19 -1.64 -5.74
CA GLY A 159 -0.09 -2.30 -5.99
C GLY A 159 -0.36 -2.55 -7.49
N LEU A 160 0.08 -1.66 -8.41
CA LEU A 160 -0.07 -1.89 -9.85
C LEU A 160 0.73 -3.10 -10.35
N TYR A 161 1.83 -3.46 -9.68
CA TYR A 161 2.68 -4.58 -10.07
C TYR A 161 2.35 -5.88 -9.33
N GLU A 162 1.98 -5.80 -8.06
CA GLU A 162 1.80 -6.98 -7.21
C GLU A 162 0.35 -7.43 -7.09
N ASP A 163 -0.60 -6.51 -7.06
CA ASP A 163 -2.00 -6.83 -6.83
C ASP A 163 -2.61 -7.60 -8.01
N ALA A 164 -3.23 -8.73 -7.71
CA ALA A 164 -3.90 -9.58 -8.70
C ALA A 164 -5.04 -8.86 -9.42
N ARG A 165 -5.78 -8.00 -8.71
CA ARG A 165 -6.88 -7.21 -9.29
C ARG A 165 -6.37 -6.16 -10.28
N SER A 166 -5.24 -5.54 -9.97
CA SER A 166 -4.56 -4.62 -10.89
C SER A 166 -4.09 -5.32 -12.16
N LYS A 167 -3.57 -6.54 -12.06
CA LYS A 167 -3.19 -7.37 -13.22
C LYS A 167 -4.38 -7.69 -14.11
N LEU A 168 -5.54 -7.97 -13.53
CA LEU A 168 -6.78 -8.21 -14.29
C LEU A 168 -7.28 -6.93 -14.97
N ARG A 169 -7.15 -5.77 -14.31
CA ARG A 169 -7.49 -4.47 -14.90
C ARG A 169 -6.60 -4.17 -16.11
N ILE A 170 -5.31 -4.46 -16.01
CA ILE A 170 -4.36 -4.35 -17.13
C ILE A 170 -4.80 -5.26 -18.29
N LEU A 171 -5.06 -6.53 -18.00
CA LEU A 171 -5.54 -7.47 -19.02
C LEU A 171 -6.81 -6.97 -19.73
N LEU A 172 -7.75 -6.41 -18.97
CA LEU A 172 -9.01 -5.88 -19.51
C LEU A 172 -8.76 -4.69 -20.45
N ILE A 173 -7.88 -3.77 -20.08
CA ILE A 173 -7.51 -2.60 -20.90
C ILE A 173 -6.86 -3.07 -22.20
N ASP A 174 -5.85 -3.94 -22.13
CA ASP A 174 -5.12 -4.43 -23.28
C ASP A 174 -6.01 -5.27 -24.21
N ALA A 175 -6.91 -6.09 -23.63
CA ALA A 175 -7.86 -6.90 -24.40
C ALA A 175 -8.88 -6.03 -25.16
N ARG A 176 -9.30 -4.91 -24.57
CA ARG A 176 -10.19 -3.94 -25.24
C ARG A 176 -9.47 -3.19 -26.37
N GLU A 177 -8.23 -2.75 -26.15
CA GLU A 177 -7.43 -2.09 -27.18
C GLU A 177 -7.15 -2.98 -28.38
N LYS A 178 -6.98 -4.28 -28.14
CA LYS A 178 -6.77 -5.29 -29.21
C LYS A 178 -8.05 -5.85 -29.79
N ASN A 179 -9.22 -5.32 -29.39
CA ASN A 179 -10.55 -5.79 -29.79
C ASN A 179 -10.80 -7.29 -29.48
N VAL A 180 -10.10 -7.84 -28.51
CA VAL A 180 -10.35 -9.19 -27.97
C VAL A 180 -11.61 -9.17 -27.11
N ILE A 181 -11.78 -8.13 -26.29
CA ILE A 181 -13.02 -7.84 -25.56
C ILE A 181 -13.68 -6.65 -26.23
N ILE A 182 -14.92 -6.82 -26.64
CA ILE A 182 -15.74 -5.80 -27.30
C ILE A 182 -16.91 -5.38 -26.40
N VAL A 183 -17.44 -4.18 -26.64
CA VAL A 183 -18.67 -3.71 -26.00
C VAL A 183 -19.83 -4.00 -26.95
N LYS A 184 -20.79 -4.83 -26.51
CA LYS A 184 -22.00 -5.16 -27.22
C LYS A 184 -23.18 -4.92 -26.27
N ASP A 185 -24.15 -4.12 -26.68
CA ASP A 185 -25.33 -3.78 -25.87
C ASP A 185 -24.99 -3.26 -24.46
N ASN A 186 -23.96 -2.38 -24.35
CA ASN A 186 -23.40 -1.86 -23.11
C ASN A 186 -22.81 -2.93 -22.17
N LEU A 187 -22.54 -4.12 -22.67
CA LEU A 187 -21.88 -5.20 -21.93
C LEU A 187 -20.51 -5.50 -22.52
N LEU A 188 -19.56 -5.79 -21.65
CA LEU A 188 -18.26 -6.29 -22.05
C LEU A 188 -18.39 -7.76 -22.42
N CYS A 189 -17.97 -8.12 -23.63
CA CYS A 189 -18.13 -9.46 -24.19
C CYS A 189 -16.81 -10.01 -24.72
N PHE A 190 -16.59 -11.29 -24.50
CA PHE A 190 -15.55 -12.06 -25.18
C PHE A 190 -16.23 -13.19 -25.96
N ASN A 191 -16.20 -13.11 -27.28
CA ASN A 191 -17.04 -13.93 -28.17
C ASN A 191 -18.52 -13.80 -27.75
N ASP A 192 -19.18 -14.91 -27.42
CA ASP A 192 -20.57 -14.95 -26.95
C ASP A 192 -20.73 -14.93 -25.43
N ASN A 193 -19.63 -14.74 -24.68
CA ASN A 193 -19.65 -14.72 -23.22
C ASN A 193 -19.69 -13.29 -22.69
N TYR A 194 -20.66 -12.99 -21.84
CA TYR A 194 -20.80 -11.72 -21.17
C TYR A 194 -19.93 -11.69 -19.91
N LEU A 195 -19.06 -10.67 -19.81
CA LEU A 195 -18.16 -10.49 -18.68
C LEU A 195 -18.75 -9.53 -17.63
N GLY A 196 -19.58 -8.60 -18.05
CA GLY A 196 -20.22 -7.61 -17.18
C GLY A 196 -20.51 -6.29 -17.86
N ALA A 197 -21.30 -5.44 -17.21
CA ALA A 197 -21.65 -4.10 -17.70
C ALA A 197 -20.60 -3.04 -17.37
N THR A 198 -19.72 -3.30 -16.39
CA THR A 198 -18.68 -2.37 -15.93
C THR A 198 -17.33 -3.06 -15.85
N ASP A 199 -16.26 -2.27 -15.86
CA ASP A 199 -14.90 -2.80 -15.71
C ASP A 199 -14.75 -3.59 -14.39
N ASP A 200 -15.33 -3.11 -13.29
CA ASP A 200 -15.28 -3.82 -12.00
C ASP A 200 -16.07 -5.14 -12.02
N ALA A 201 -17.21 -5.19 -12.71
CA ALA A 201 -17.96 -6.43 -12.89
C ALA A 201 -17.16 -7.45 -13.72
N ALA A 202 -16.51 -7.00 -14.81
CA ALA A 202 -15.65 -7.85 -15.61
C ALA A 202 -14.41 -8.33 -14.84
N ILE A 203 -13.81 -7.49 -14.01
CA ILE A 203 -12.68 -7.89 -13.14
C ILE A 203 -13.14 -8.94 -12.12
N ASN A 204 -14.30 -8.77 -11.50
CA ASN A 204 -14.86 -9.76 -10.58
C ASN A 204 -15.11 -11.08 -11.30
N TRP A 205 -15.69 -11.04 -12.50
CA TRP A 205 -15.91 -12.22 -13.34
C TRP A 205 -14.60 -12.93 -13.70
N LEU A 206 -13.55 -12.18 -14.08
CA LEU A 206 -12.22 -12.71 -14.37
C LEU A 206 -11.48 -13.23 -13.13
N SER A 207 -11.86 -12.79 -11.94
CA SER A 207 -11.30 -13.25 -10.66
C SER A 207 -11.89 -14.59 -10.22
N ASP A 208 -13.05 -14.95 -10.73
CA ASP A 208 -13.75 -16.17 -10.37
C ASP A 208 -13.00 -17.40 -10.89
N PRO A 209 -12.71 -18.39 -10.03
CA PRO A 209 -12.06 -19.65 -10.41
C PRO A 209 -12.81 -20.42 -11.50
N ASP A 210 -14.15 -20.36 -11.51
CA ASP A 210 -14.98 -21.07 -12.47
C ASP A 210 -14.76 -20.55 -13.91
N ASN A 211 -14.34 -19.30 -14.05
CA ASN A 211 -14.05 -18.66 -15.32
C ASN A 211 -12.58 -18.81 -15.78
N ALA A 212 -11.76 -19.59 -15.06
CA ALA A 212 -10.33 -19.72 -15.32
C ALA A 212 -9.99 -20.14 -16.76
N LYS A 213 -10.79 -21.01 -17.37
CA LYS A 213 -10.61 -21.46 -18.76
C LYS A 213 -10.79 -20.30 -19.74
N LEU A 214 -11.87 -19.55 -19.61
CA LEU A 214 -12.17 -18.40 -20.48
C LEU A 214 -11.15 -17.27 -20.27
N LYS A 215 -10.77 -16.99 -19.03
CA LYS A 215 -9.67 -16.09 -18.73
C LYS A 215 -8.37 -16.49 -19.45
N GLY A 216 -8.03 -17.78 -19.46
CA GLY A 216 -6.88 -18.30 -20.19
C GLY A 216 -6.97 -18.04 -21.69
N LEU A 217 -8.14 -18.17 -22.29
CA LEU A 217 -8.37 -17.86 -23.72
C LEU A 217 -8.22 -16.35 -23.99
N ILE A 218 -8.79 -15.50 -23.15
CA ILE A 218 -8.63 -14.05 -23.25
C ILE A 218 -7.14 -13.67 -23.16
N MET A 219 -6.40 -14.23 -22.20
CA MET A 219 -4.96 -13.99 -22.07
C MET A 219 -4.18 -14.41 -23.32
N ARG A 220 -4.48 -15.58 -23.89
CA ARG A 220 -3.83 -16.05 -25.12
C ARG A 220 -4.13 -15.16 -26.32
N ALA A 221 -5.39 -14.74 -26.46
CA ALA A 221 -5.80 -13.84 -27.55
C ALA A 221 -5.15 -12.45 -27.39
N THR A 222 -5.03 -11.97 -26.16
CA THR A 222 -4.43 -10.64 -25.86
C THR A 222 -2.91 -10.63 -25.99
N TYR A 223 -2.24 -11.70 -25.56
CA TYR A 223 -0.77 -11.80 -25.53
C TYR A 223 -0.26 -13.06 -26.26
N PRO A 224 -0.53 -13.23 -27.57
CA PRO A 224 -0.13 -14.43 -28.31
C PRO A 224 1.37 -14.71 -28.26
N GLN A 225 2.20 -13.66 -28.21
CA GLN A 225 3.65 -13.78 -28.15
C GLN A 225 4.17 -14.53 -26.91
N LEU A 226 3.48 -14.45 -25.78
CA LEU A 226 3.89 -15.16 -24.56
C LEU A 226 3.68 -16.68 -24.66
N TYR A 227 2.76 -17.11 -25.53
CA TYR A 227 2.41 -18.52 -25.69
C TYR A 227 3.15 -19.18 -26.88
N VAL A 228 3.62 -18.42 -27.86
CA VAL A 228 4.45 -18.93 -28.98
C VAL A 228 5.82 -19.37 -28.46
N GLN A 229 6.41 -18.63 -27.53
CA GLN A 229 7.71 -18.99 -26.95
C GLN A 229 7.66 -20.26 -26.09
N ALA A 230 6.55 -20.53 -25.42
CA ALA A 230 6.38 -21.75 -24.62
C ALA A 230 6.33 -23.03 -25.44
N ASN A 231 5.88 -22.96 -26.70
CA ASN A 231 5.79 -24.12 -27.61
C ASN A 231 7.13 -24.43 -28.30
N ASN A 232 8.04 -23.47 -28.38
CA ASN A 232 9.34 -23.66 -29.05
C ASN A 232 10.42 -24.25 -28.12
N THR A 233 10.12 -24.43 -26.82
CA THR A 233 11.06 -25.02 -25.85
C THR A 233 10.87 -26.52 -25.64
N ILE A 234 9.92 -27.16 -26.35
CA ILE A 234 9.77 -28.61 -26.34
C ILE A 234 10.40 -29.15 -27.63
N THR A 235 11.72 -29.21 -27.67
CA THR A 235 12.43 -30.10 -28.60
C THR A 235 12.24 -31.53 -28.11
N PRO A 236 11.79 -32.48 -28.97
CA PRO A 236 11.78 -33.87 -28.60
C PRO A 236 13.20 -34.37 -28.39
N LYS A 237 13.55 -34.81 -27.19
CA LYS A 237 14.74 -35.59 -26.96
C LYS A 237 14.60 -36.88 -27.76
N ASP A 238 15.53 -37.05 -28.67
CA ASP A 238 15.75 -38.20 -29.50
C ASP A 238 15.63 -39.53 -28.76
N THR A 239 14.67 -40.32 -29.24
CA THR A 239 14.68 -41.76 -29.15
C THR A 239 15.76 -42.30 -30.12
N LYS A 240 16.94 -42.49 -29.62
CA LYS A 240 17.95 -43.37 -30.23
C LYS A 240 18.62 -44.10 -29.11
N ASP A 241 18.24 -45.36 -28.94
CA ASP A 241 19.10 -46.47 -28.60
C ASP A 241 18.24 -47.70 -28.39
N THR A 242 18.01 -48.45 -29.49
CA THR A 242 17.74 -49.87 -29.41
C THR A 242 18.06 -50.48 -30.77
N LYS A 243 19.30 -50.89 -30.96
CA LYS A 243 19.71 -51.97 -31.87
C LYS A 243 21.21 -52.12 -31.75
N ASP A 244 21.61 -53.13 -31.03
CA ASP A 244 22.59 -54.10 -31.53
C ASP A 244 22.91 -55.09 -30.43
N ILE A 245 22.11 -56.12 -30.37
CA ILE A 245 22.52 -57.41 -29.85
C ILE A 245 22.27 -58.40 -30.98
N LYS A 246 23.31 -58.72 -31.72
CA LYS A 246 23.39 -60.03 -32.38
C LYS A 246 24.81 -60.44 -32.75
N LYS A 247 25.18 -61.61 -32.20
CA LYS A 247 26.11 -62.66 -32.74
C LYS A 247 27.63 -62.35 -32.59
N THR A 248 28.39 -63.20 -31.90
CA THR A 248 28.76 -64.50 -32.42
C THR A 248 29.53 -65.28 -31.36
N LYS A 249 29.26 -66.58 -31.31
CA LYS A 249 30.02 -67.78 -30.96
C LYS A 249 30.65 -67.87 -29.58
#